data_375e159c9470eb67c3176ba1734c7d6d
#
_entry.id   375e159c9470eb67c3176ba1734c7d6d
#
_cell.length_a   1.000
_cell.length_b   1.000
_cell.length_c   1.000
_cell.angle_alpha   90.00
_cell.angle_beta   90.00
_cell.angle_gamma   90.00
#
_symmetry.space_group_name_H-M   'P 1'
#
loop_
_entity.id
_entity.type
_entity.pdbx_description
1 polymer ?
#
loop_
_entity_poly.entity_id
_entity_poly.type
_entity_poly.pdbx_seq_one_letter_code
_entity_poly.pdbx_strand_id
1 'polypeptide(L)'
;MASSETLLDLARGEIGYCESPAGSNRTKYGAWYGLNGQPWCMMFLQWLFHQAGAEKLLPVRTASCGALMRAAQAAGQWVTTGYRPGDVVIYDFPGSAVTDHCGIVEAADSGTVTAIEGNTAVGNDSNGGAVLRRVRSVNQVVGALRPRYDQEEEETVVRYAYLS
;
A
#
# COMPACT_ATOMS: atom_id res chain seq x y z
N MET A 1 -5.32 14.12 12.15
CA MET A 1 -5.18 12.66 12.33
C MET A 1 -5.55 11.98 11.04
N ALA A 2 -4.90 10.88 10.68
CA ALA A 2 -5.05 10.29 9.37
C ALA A 2 -6.12 9.21 9.34
N SER A 3 -7.03 9.33 8.39
CA SER A 3 -8.00 8.29 8.02
C SER A 3 -7.49 7.49 6.81
N SER A 4 -8.11 6.35 6.56
CA SER A 4 -7.83 5.59 5.33
C SER A 4 -8.09 6.44 4.08
N GLU A 5 -9.11 7.26 4.08
CA GLU A 5 -9.46 8.13 2.95
C GLU A 5 -8.39 9.22 2.71
N THR A 6 -7.78 9.75 3.76
CA THR A 6 -6.66 10.69 3.63
C THR A 6 -5.50 10.04 2.87
N LEU A 7 -5.14 8.80 3.22
CA LEU A 7 -4.07 8.05 2.54
C LEU A 7 -4.44 7.77 1.09
N LEU A 8 -5.68 7.38 0.84
CA LEU A 8 -6.15 7.08 -0.51
C LEU A 8 -6.20 8.31 -1.41
N ASP A 9 -6.62 9.46 -0.88
CA ASP A 9 -6.61 10.72 -1.63
C ASP A 9 -5.19 11.12 -2.04
N LEU A 10 -4.22 10.98 -1.13
CA LEU A 10 -2.81 11.21 -1.46
C LEU A 10 -2.31 10.25 -2.53
N ALA A 11 -2.64 8.97 -2.42
CA ALA A 11 -2.25 7.95 -3.40
C ALA A 11 -2.86 8.22 -4.77
N ARG A 12 -4.13 8.59 -4.83
CA ARG A 12 -4.83 8.96 -6.08
C ARG A 12 -4.16 10.14 -6.77
N GLY A 13 -3.70 11.13 -6.00
CA GLY A 13 -2.97 12.28 -6.53
C GLY A 13 -1.63 11.94 -7.17
N GLU A 14 -1.06 10.79 -6.88
CA GLU A 14 0.21 10.33 -7.42
C GLU A 14 0.08 9.43 -8.65
N ILE A 15 -1.13 8.99 -8.98
CA ILE A 15 -1.36 8.13 -10.17
C ILE A 15 -0.85 8.84 -11.42
N GLY A 16 0.00 8.13 -12.19
CA GLY A 16 0.66 8.64 -13.38
C GLY A 16 2.07 9.13 -13.16
N TYR A 17 2.54 9.24 -11.91
CA TYR A 17 3.95 9.54 -11.64
C TYR A 17 4.84 8.41 -12.19
N CYS A 18 5.94 8.77 -12.83
CA CYS A 18 6.90 7.82 -13.41
C CYS A 18 8.31 8.09 -12.88
N GLU A 19 9.08 7.02 -12.75
CA GLU A 19 10.52 7.15 -12.53
C GLU A 19 11.21 7.89 -13.68
N SER A 20 12.31 8.54 -13.41
CA SER A 20 13.08 9.29 -14.41
C SER A 20 14.58 9.16 -14.14
N PRO A 21 15.37 8.72 -15.12
CA PRO A 21 14.98 8.19 -16.44
C PRO A 21 14.22 6.87 -16.36
N ALA A 22 13.53 6.51 -17.44
CA ALA A 22 12.83 5.23 -17.51
C ALA A 22 13.81 4.05 -17.27
N GLY A 23 13.39 3.08 -16.46
CA GLY A 23 14.20 1.93 -16.07
C GLY A 23 15.24 2.19 -14.99
N SER A 24 15.32 3.41 -14.44
CA SER A 24 16.35 3.80 -13.46
C SER A 24 15.98 3.50 -12.00
N ASN A 25 14.72 3.27 -11.70
CA ASN A 25 14.19 3.24 -10.33
C ASN A 25 14.44 4.53 -9.52
N ARG A 26 14.69 5.66 -10.20
CA ARG A 26 14.94 6.94 -9.54
C ARG A 26 13.64 7.72 -9.40
N THR A 27 13.24 8.01 -8.17
CA THR A 27 11.97 8.66 -7.84
C THR A 27 12.14 9.64 -6.70
N LYS A 28 11.17 10.57 -6.55
CA LYS A 28 11.10 11.41 -5.35
C LYS A 28 10.89 10.58 -4.07
N TYR A 29 10.25 9.41 -4.18
CA TYR A 29 10.02 8.52 -3.04
C TYR A 29 11.32 7.88 -2.57
N GLY A 30 12.13 7.37 -3.50
CA GLY A 30 13.44 6.81 -3.21
C GLY A 30 14.42 7.86 -2.70
N ALA A 31 14.40 9.07 -3.26
CA ALA A 31 15.21 10.18 -2.80
C ALA A 31 14.85 10.57 -1.36
N TRP A 32 13.56 10.68 -1.05
CA TRP A 32 13.09 10.95 0.32
C TRP A 32 13.49 9.82 1.28
N TYR A 33 13.27 8.58 0.88
CA TYR A 33 13.57 7.42 1.72
C TYR A 33 15.07 7.25 2.01
N GLY A 34 15.93 7.67 1.07
CA GLY A 34 17.37 7.55 1.17
C GLY A 34 17.93 6.30 0.46
N LEU A 35 17.17 5.69 -0.44
CA LEU A 35 17.57 4.49 -1.20
C LEU A 35 17.15 4.62 -2.66
N ASN A 36 17.54 5.73 -3.29
CA ASN A 36 17.18 6.03 -4.68
C ASN A 36 17.86 5.05 -5.64
N GLY A 37 17.19 4.72 -6.75
CA GLY A 37 17.72 3.79 -7.75
C GLY A 37 17.44 2.31 -7.44
N GLN A 38 16.60 2.01 -6.47
CA GLN A 38 16.16 0.66 -6.09
C GLN A 38 14.65 0.50 -6.33
N PRO A 39 14.13 -0.74 -6.40
CA PRO A 39 12.68 -0.98 -6.49
C PRO A 39 11.93 -0.19 -5.40
N TRP A 40 10.88 0.52 -5.79
CA TRP A 40 10.33 1.58 -4.94
C TRP A 40 8.85 1.42 -4.58
N CYS A 41 8.26 0.23 -4.74
CA CYS A 41 6.86 0.01 -4.40
C CYS A 41 6.57 0.28 -2.91
N MET A 42 7.42 -0.23 -2.01
CA MET A 42 7.26 0.00 -0.57
C MET A 42 7.68 1.42 -0.17
N MET A 43 8.70 2.00 -0.79
CA MET A 43 9.10 3.37 -0.52
C MET A 43 7.99 4.38 -0.86
N PHE A 44 7.23 4.12 -1.93
CA PHE A 44 6.04 4.90 -2.28
C PHE A 44 5.00 4.88 -1.14
N LEU A 45 4.70 3.71 -0.59
CA LEU A 45 3.75 3.57 0.52
C LEU A 45 4.25 4.25 1.79
N GLN A 46 5.51 4.09 2.14
CA GLN A 46 6.14 4.78 3.27
C GLN A 46 6.03 6.30 3.11
N TRP A 47 6.26 6.81 1.91
CA TRP A 47 6.13 8.23 1.59
C TRP A 47 4.69 8.74 1.76
N LEU A 48 3.68 7.96 1.35
CA LEU A 48 2.28 8.33 1.56
C LEU A 48 1.95 8.52 3.04
N PHE A 49 2.38 7.60 3.89
CA PHE A 49 2.17 7.70 5.34
C PHE A 49 2.93 8.89 5.93
N HIS A 50 4.13 9.18 5.44
CA HIS A 50 4.87 10.36 5.84
C HIS A 50 4.12 11.65 5.46
N GLN A 51 3.65 11.78 4.23
CA GLN A 51 2.90 12.95 3.77
C GLN A 51 1.61 13.16 4.56
N ALA A 52 0.97 12.10 4.98
CA ALA A 52 -0.25 12.15 5.80
C ALA A 52 0.01 12.46 7.28
N GLY A 53 1.28 12.55 7.72
CA GLY A 53 1.62 12.64 9.14
C GLY A 53 1.27 11.37 9.91
N ALA A 54 1.21 10.23 9.25
CA ALA A 54 0.70 8.95 9.75
C ALA A 54 1.78 7.87 9.87
N GLU A 55 3.05 8.24 9.93
CA GLU A 55 4.18 7.29 9.98
C GLU A 55 4.06 6.32 11.16
N LYS A 56 3.47 6.76 12.27
CA LYS A 56 3.26 5.94 13.46
C LYS A 56 2.27 4.80 13.26
N LEU A 57 1.46 4.83 12.21
CA LEU A 57 0.54 3.75 11.86
C LEU A 57 1.25 2.57 11.20
N LEU A 58 2.48 2.76 10.75
CA LEU A 58 3.30 1.69 10.20
C LEU A 58 4.14 1.07 11.31
N PRO A 59 4.18 -0.27 11.44
CA PRO A 59 4.92 -0.94 12.51
C PRO A 59 6.43 -0.92 12.29
N VAL A 60 6.90 -0.56 11.10
CA VAL A 60 8.31 -0.47 10.75
C VAL A 60 8.52 0.47 9.57
N ARG A 61 9.66 1.16 9.54
CA ARG A 61 10.14 1.86 8.36
C ARG A 61 11.03 0.91 7.56
N THR A 62 10.60 0.52 6.38
CA THR A 62 11.30 -0.45 5.53
C THR A 62 11.04 -0.22 4.06
N ALA A 63 11.96 -0.64 3.20
CA ALA A 63 11.78 -0.76 1.77
C ALA A 63 11.43 -2.22 1.34
N SER A 64 11.31 -3.14 2.29
CA SER A 64 11.07 -4.56 2.06
C SER A 64 9.62 -4.94 2.37
N CYS A 65 8.92 -5.51 1.40
CA CYS A 65 7.57 -6.05 1.59
C CYS A 65 7.54 -7.16 2.65
N GLY A 66 8.54 -8.04 2.65
CA GLY A 66 8.63 -9.11 3.64
C GLY A 66 8.87 -8.60 5.06
N ALA A 67 9.67 -7.55 5.22
CA ALA A 67 9.90 -6.95 6.53
C ALA A 67 8.62 -6.26 7.07
N LEU A 68 7.84 -5.61 6.21
CA LEU A 68 6.55 -5.05 6.61
C LEU A 68 5.59 -6.15 7.05
N MET A 69 5.50 -7.24 6.30
CA MET A 69 4.67 -8.39 6.64
C MET A 69 5.01 -8.94 8.04
N ARG A 70 6.29 -9.20 8.30
CA ARG A 70 6.74 -9.73 9.60
C ARG A 70 6.43 -8.76 10.75
N ALA A 71 6.63 -7.47 10.54
CA ALA A 71 6.32 -6.45 11.56
C ALA A 71 4.82 -6.35 11.81
N ALA A 72 4.00 -6.44 10.77
CA ALA A 72 2.54 -6.44 10.88
C ALA A 72 2.04 -7.68 11.64
N GLN A 73 2.61 -8.85 11.36
CA GLN A 73 2.29 -10.08 12.08
C GLN A 73 2.64 -9.97 13.58
N ALA A 74 3.82 -9.46 13.88
CA ALA A 74 4.26 -9.25 15.26
C ALA A 74 3.41 -8.23 16.01
N ALA A 75 2.88 -7.22 15.32
CA ALA A 75 2.03 -6.18 15.89
C ALA A 75 0.54 -6.58 16.00
N GLY A 76 0.15 -7.75 15.52
CA GLY A 76 -1.25 -8.19 15.49
C GLY A 76 -2.11 -7.42 14.48
N GLN A 77 -1.49 -6.89 13.41
CA GLN A 77 -2.14 -6.06 12.39
C GLN A 77 -2.19 -6.73 11.01
N TRP A 78 -1.87 -8.01 10.93
CA TRP A 78 -1.88 -8.77 9.68
C TRP A 78 -3.23 -9.44 9.45
N VAL A 79 -3.77 -9.25 8.25
CA VAL A 79 -5.04 -9.87 7.81
C VAL A 79 -4.81 -10.64 6.51
N THR A 80 -5.52 -11.75 6.33
CA THR A 80 -5.39 -12.63 5.16
C THR A 80 -6.70 -12.80 4.39
N THR A 81 -7.74 -12.08 4.80
CA THR A 81 -9.06 -12.09 4.17
C THR A 81 -9.81 -10.82 4.55
N GLY A 82 -10.87 -10.49 3.81
CA GLY A 82 -11.73 -9.36 4.12
C GLY A 82 -11.01 -8.01 4.01
N TYR A 83 -10.22 -7.83 2.96
CA TYR A 83 -9.45 -6.61 2.75
C TYR A 83 -10.35 -5.38 2.68
N ARG A 84 -9.85 -4.25 3.20
CA ARG A 84 -10.58 -2.98 3.32
C ARG A 84 -9.79 -1.84 2.70
N PRO A 85 -10.49 -0.76 2.28
CA PRO A 85 -9.79 0.47 1.88
C PRO A 85 -8.78 0.93 2.94
N GLY A 86 -7.57 1.25 2.50
CA GLY A 86 -6.47 1.66 3.37
C GLY A 86 -5.58 0.54 3.87
N ASP A 87 -5.92 -0.72 3.65
CA ASP A 87 -5.02 -1.84 3.92
C ASP A 87 -3.79 -1.76 3.00
N VAL A 88 -2.62 -2.09 3.52
CA VAL A 88 -1.39 -2.21 2.74
C VAL A 88 -1.22 -3.67 2.35
N VAL A 89 -1.55 -3.97 1.10
CA VAL A 89 -1.58 -5.33 0.56
C VAL A 89 -0.20 -5.74 0.06
N ILE A 90 0.16 -7.00 0.32
CA ILE A 90 1.40 -7.63 -0.13
C ILE A 90 1.05 -8.75 -1.10
N TYR A 91 1.75 -8.76 -2.24
CA TYR A 91 1.55 -9.73 -3.31
C TYR A 91 2.72 -10.70 -3.42
N ASP A 92 2.41 -11.92 -3.87
CA ASP A 92 3.36 -12.88 -4.42
C ASP A 92 2.89 -13.24 -5.84
N PHE A 93 3.64 -12.81 -6.83
CA PHE A 93 3.31 -13.10 -8.23
C PHE A 93 3.81 -14.49 -8.62
N PRO A 94 3.11 -15.20 -9.52
CA PRO A 94 3.49 -16.55 -9.93
C PRO A 94 4.92 -16.64 -10.45
N GLY A 95 5.67 -17.62 -9.94
CA GLY A 95 7.07 -17.85 -10.32
C GLY A 95 8.10 -17.17 -9.44
N SER A 96 7.68 -16.34 -8.49
CA SER A 96 8.51 -15.80 -7.42
C SER A 96 8.35 -16.64 -6.15
N ALA A 97 9.41 -16.79 -5.38
CA ALA A 97 9.38 -17.49 -4.09
C ALA A 97 9.36 -16.51 -2.92
N VAL A 98 9.14 -15.21 -3.19
CA VAL A 98 9.24 -14.13 -2.21
C VAL A 98 8.07 -13.15 -2.35
N THR A 99 7.85 -12.36 -1.31
CA THR A 99 6.90 -11.24 -1.33
C THR A 99 7.44 -10.15 -2.26
N ASP A 100 6.78 -9.94 -3.41
CA ASP A 100 7.38 -9.20 -4.54
C ASP A 100 6.94 -7.76 -4.65
N HIS A 101 5.73 -7.45 -4.19
CA HIS A 101 5.09 -6.19 -4.52
C HIS A 101 4.07 -5.82 -3.47
N CYS A 102 3.65 -4.57 -3.48
CA CYS A 102 2.70 -4.04 -2.52
C CYS A 102 1.88 -2.89 -3.12
N GLY A 103 0.81 -2.56 -2.44
CA GLY A 103 -0.05 -1.45 -2.79
C GLY A 103 -0.94 -1.05 -1.62
N ILE A 104 -1.68 0.04 -1.79
CA ILE A 104 -2.71 0.45 -0.85
C ILE A 104 -4.08 0.15 -1.45
N VAL A 105 -4.91 -0.57 -0.71
CA VAL A 105 -6.22 -1.03 -1.17
C VAL A 105 -7.18 0.16 -1.25
N GLU A 106 -7.81 0.30 -2.41
CA GLU A 106 -8.88 1.28 -2.64
C GLU A 106 -10.26 0.64 -2.53
N ALA A 107 -10.39 -0.59 -3.02
CA ALA A 107 -11.61 -1.38 -2.96
C ALA A 107 -11.29 -2.87 -3.03
N ALA A 108 -12.14 -3.71 -2.49
CA ALA A 108 -12.01 -5.16 -2.59
C ALA A 108 -13.37 -5.83 -2.55
N ASP A 109 -13.45 -6.99 -3.20
CA ASP A 109 -14.58 -7.93 -3.11
C ASP A 109 -14.03 -9.34 -2.81
N SER A 110 -14.86 -10.37 -2.96
CA SER A 110 -14.45 -11.74 -2.68
C SER A 110 -13.41 -12.31 -3.64
N GLY A 111 -13.25 -11.72 -4.82
CA GLY A 111 -12.39 -12.24 -5.89
C GLY A 111 -11.24 -11.32 -6.28
N THR A 112 -11.35 -10.02 -6.06
CA THR A 112 -10.36 -9.04 -6.50
C THR A 112 -10.05 -7.98 -5.45
N VAL A 113 -8.84 -7.42 -5.59
CA VAL A 113 -8.38 -6.23 -4.86
C VAL A 113 -8.02 -5.17 -5.88
N THR A 114 -8.59 -3.97 -5.73
CA THR A 114 -8.16 -2.78 -6.46
C THR A 114 -7.25 -1.97 -5.57
N ALA A 115 -6.01 -1.77 -6.00
CA ALA A 115 -4.99 -1.07 -5.21
C ALA A 115 -4.25 -0.04 -6.05
N ILE A 116 -3.72 0.98 -5.38
CA ILE A 116 -2.79 1.95 -5.97
C ILE A 116 -1.39 1.49 -5.62
N GLU A 117 -0.56 1.31 -6.64
CA GLU A 117 0.76 0.68 -6.55
C GLU A 117 1.82 1.57 -7.16
N GLY A 118 2.98 1.66 -6.49
CA GLY A 118 4.19 2.23 -7.07
C GLY A 118 5.00 1.19 -7.80
N ASN A 119 5.82 1.62 -8.77
CA ASN A 119 6.74 0.78 -9.53
C ASN A 119 6.05 -0.36 -10.28
N THR A 120 4.98 -0.05 -10.97
CA THR A 120 4.20 -1.00 -11.77
C THR A 120 3.91 -0.45 -13.16
N ALA A 121 3.56 -1.34 -14.10
CA ALA A 121 3.06 -0.99 -15.42
C ALA A 121 2.24 -2.16 -15.97
N VAL A 122 1.42 -1.89 -16.98
CA VAL A 122 0.76 -2.96 -17.73
C VAL A 122 1.84 -3.79 -18.42
N GLY A 123 1.90 -5.10 -18.11
CA GLY A 123 2.93 -6.01 -18.61
C GLY A 123 4.22 -6.08 -17.80
N ASN A 124 4.35 -5.27 -16.74
CA ASN A 124 5.46 -5.37 -15.78
C ASN A 124 4.98 -5.02 -14.38
N ASP A 125 4.45 -6.01 -13.69
CA ASP A 125 3.67 -5.80 -12.45
C ASP A 125 4.49 -5.26 -11.28
N SER A 126 5.73 -5.71 -11.11
CA SER A 126 6.53 -5.42 -9.91
C SER A 126 7.75 -4.52 -10.15
N ASN A 127 8.01 -4.11 -11.38
CA ASN A 127 9.13 -3.22 -11.73
C ASN A 127 8.82 -2.39 -12.99
N GLY A 128 7.62 -1.84 -13.07
CA GLY A 128 7.13 -1.14 -14.26
C GLY A 128 7.40 0.36 -14.30
N GLY A 129 7.82 0.96 -13.20
CA GLY A 129 8.29 2.34 -13.18
C GLY A 129 7.22 3.43 -12.99
N ALA A 130 5.97 3.09 -12.75
CA ALA A 130 4.89 4.06 -12.59
C ALA A 130 4.04 3.83 -11.34
N VAL A 131 3.31 4.85 -10.91
CA VAL A 131 2.21 4.73 -9.96
C VAL A 131 0.92 4.54 -10.73
N LEU A 132 0.24 3.42 -10.54
CA LEU A 132 -1.00 3.08 -11.23
C LEU A 132 -2.03 2.46 -10.28
N ARG A 133 -3.30 2.59 -10.66
CA ARG A 133 -4.38 1.78 -10.09
C ARG A 133 -4.38 0.43 -10.79
N ARG A 134 -4.33 -0.67 -10.02
CA ARG A 134 -4.31 -2.03 -10.54
C ARG A 134 -5.40 -2.87 -9.89
N VAL A 135 -5.98 -3.77 -10.68
CA VAL A 135 -6.91 -4.80 -10.19
C VAL A 135 -6.18 -6.13 -10.16
N ARG A 136 -6.14 -6.75 -8.98
CA ARG A 136 -5.42 -8.01 -8.73
C ARG A 136 -6.39 -9.10 -8.27
N SER A 137 -6.14 -10.34 -8.66
CA SER A 137 -6.84 -11.49 -8.07
C SER A 137 -6.42 -11.67 -6.61
N VAL A 138 -7.37 -12.01 -5.73
CA VAL A 138 -7.06 -12.34 -4.33
C VAL A 138 -6.10 -13.52 -4.22
N ASN A 139 -6.01 -14.38 -5.24
CA ASN A 139 -5.06 -15.50 -5.28
C ASN A 139 -3.60 -15.04 -5.33
N GLN A 140 -3.33 -13.80 -5.73
CA GLN A 140 -1.99 -13.20 -5.74
C GLN A 140 -1.64 -12.50 -4.42
N VAL A 141 -2.60 -12.39 -3.51
CA VAL A 141 -2.43 -11.67 -2.25
C VAL A 141 -1.94 -12.62 -1.17
N VAL A 142 -0.81 -12.30 -0.56
CA VAL A 142 -0.29 -13.00 0.62
C VAL A 142 -1.08 -12.60 1.87
N GLY A 143 -1.41 -11.32 1.98
CA GLY A 143 -2.15 -10.71 3.07
C GLY A 143 -1.95 -9.20 3.06
N ALA A 144 -2.38 -8.54 4.12
CA ALA A 144 -2.26 -7.10 4.25
C ALA A 144 -1.99 -6.66 5.68
N LEU A 145 -1.23 -5.57 5.80
CA LEU A 145 -1.18 -4.78 7.03
C LEU A 145 -2.46 -3.96 7.10
N ARG A 146 -3.15 -4.02 8.22
CA ARG A 146 -4.27 -3.12 8.52
C ARG A 146 -3.81 -2.05 9.51
N PRO A 147 -3.51 -0.83 9.04
CA PRO A 147 -3.18 0.27 9.93
C PRO A 147 -4.36 0.58 10.86
N ARG A 148 -4.06 0.98 12.08
CA ARG A 148 -5.08 1.40 13.05
C ARG A 148 -5.42 2.87 12.80
N TYR A 149 -6.14 3.13 11.70
CA TYR A 149 -6.68 4.45 11.40
C TYR A 149 -7.60 4.93 12.52
N ASP A 150 -7.90 6.23 12.56
CA ASP A 150 -8.73 6.84 13.60
C ASP A 150 -10.07 6.12 13.78
N GLN A 151 -10.20 5.40 14.89
CA GLN A 151 -11.41 4.67 15.22
C GLN A 151 -12.57 5.58 15.65
N GLU A 152 -12.28 6.82 16.06
CA GLU A 152 -13.30 7.79 16.47
C GLU A 152 -14.24 8.19 15.33
N GLU A 153 -13.74 8.27 14.09
CA GLU A 153 -14.59 8.56 12.92
C GLU A 153 -15.47 7.37 12.55
N GLU A 154 -14.99 6.15 12.66
CA GLU A 154 -15.79 4.94 12.39
C GLU A 154 -16.87 4.74 13.46
N GLU A 155 -16.56 4.94 14.74
CA GLU A 155 -17.54 4.86 15.82
C GLU A 155 -18.63 5.94 15.72
N THR A 156 -18.28 7.15 15.26
CA THR A 156 -19.22 8.24 15.07
C THR A 156 -20.18 7.93 13.90
N VAL A 157 -19.70 7.40 12.80
CA VAL A 157 -20.54 6.99 11.65
C VAL A 157 -21.47 5.86 12.05
N VAL A 158 -21.01 4.87 12.79
CA VAL A 158 -21.82 3.75 13.29
C VAL A 158 -22.88 4.26 14.28
N ARG A 159 -22.55 5.17 15.20
CA ARG A 159 -23.51 5.76 16.11
C ARG A 159 -24.63 6.52 15.40
N TYR A 160 -24.31 7.32 14.40
CA TYR A 160 -25.30 8.05 13.61
C TYR A 160 -26.20 7.11 12.79
N ALA A 161 -25.67 6.02 12.27
CA ALA A 161 -26.44 5.01 11.54
C ALA A 161 -27.43 4.24 12.45
N TYR A 162 -27.11 4.08 13.75
CA TYR A 162 -28.01 3.44 14.73
C TYR A 162 -29.04 4.39 15.37
N LEU A 163 -28.85 5.70 15.26
CA LEU A 163 -29.73 6.72 15.85
C LEU A 163 -30.68 7.35 14.84
N SER A 164 -30.53 7.06 13.57
CA SER A 164 -31.43 7.48 12.48
C SER A 164 -32.37 6.35 12.06
#